data_108594f48493043b0b09c297252167d3
#
_entry.id   108594f48493043b0b09c297252167d3
#
_cell.length_a   1.000
_cell.length_b   1.000
_cell.length_c   1.000
_cell.angle_alpha   90.00
_cell.angle_beta   90.00
_cell.angle_gamma   90.00
#
_symmetry.space_group_name_H-M   'P 1'
#
loop_
_entity.id
_entity.type
_entity.pdbx_description
1 polymer ?
#
loop_
_entity_poly.entity_id
_entity_poly.type
_entity_poly.pdbx_seq_one_letter_code
_entity_poly.pdbx_strand_id
1 'polypeptide(L)'
;MDAYLKVKKYIEDNSIIQNGMHIVLGISGGPDSMCMLHMLIRLSKEMDIKLYVCHVNHGIRGEEAGLDESFVADYCDRRNINFSAYHVNIPELSKKLGLSEEETGRNERYRIFNERCKEIGKDLERAEGNGLFSSNKVFVAVAHNKNDAAETVLFRSFRGTGVKGLTGMGPVSGNILRPLLCLTREEIEEYLKLVHVDYRIDATNYSDDFSRNLIRNQIIPMAEKINQRAVEHLYEMSQDAGLIYSFYERAVNKSFRRSTNIKTEGFRHQFILSCVTIYIDAIMNEDPAVIAGVIKKALITASGAARDISRSHVEAVLEMVYDSNGGTEFINLPYSVTAIKNYGKNLYLVRTSEKVEEKDTERLLLDLLNFNGDDGVLLSDIEIPRLEVDSKEFPAEVNFELERYGIYVQGGFVKSISFKLENFDENSEISKNIYTKSFDYDKISGGMCLRTRRQGDYLIIDEAGHRKPLRNALIDAKIPLPFRERVVTLSNDSLVMWAVGIRDSVSMRIDENTKRVLVVSVQLA
;
A
#
# COMPACT_ATOMS: atom_id res chain seq x y z
N MET A 1 -22.62 -27.25 28.95
CA MET A 1 -22.65 -27.84 27.58
C MET A 1 -21.44 -28.72 27.45
N ASP A 2 -21.54 -29.94 26.93
CA ASP A 2 -20.39 -30.82 26.68
C ASP A 2 -19.33 -30.05 25.85
N ALA A 3 -18.09 -30.01 26.31
CA ALA A 3 -17.00 -29.30 25.66
C ALA A 3 -16.80 -29.72 24.19
N TYR A 4 -17.00 -31.00 23.89
CA TYR A 4 -16.95 -31.50 22.51
C TYR A 4 -18.05 -30.90 21.64
N LEU A 5 -19.29 -30.81 22.12
CA LEU A 5 -20.39 -30.19 21.37
C LEU A 5 -20.19 -28.70 21.18
N LYS A 6 -19.55 -28.02 22.15
CA LYS A 6 -19.17 -26.62 22.06
C LYS A 6 -18.13 -26.41 20.95
N VAL A 7 -17.10 -27.25 20.89
CA VAL A 7 -16.07 -27.20 19.84
C VAL A 7 -16.66 -27.56 18.47
N LYS A 8 -17.51 -28.60 18.39
CA LYS A 8 -18.16 -28.98 17.12
C LYS A 8 -19.00 -27.83 16.56
N LYS A 9 -19.84 -27.21 17.39
CA LYS A 9 -20.61 -26.04 17.01
C LYS A 9 -19.72 -24.87 16.58
N TYR A 10 -18.62 -24.61 17.30
CA TYR A 10 -17.67 -23.54 16.96
C TYR A 10 -17.00 -23.79 15.60
N ILE A 11 -16.66 -25.05 15.29
CA ILE A 11 -16.10 -25.46 13.99
C ILE A 11 -17.11 -25.19 12.87
N GLU A 12 -18.38 -25.55 13.10
CA GLU A 12 -19.48 -25.37 12.12
C GLU A 12 -19.76 -23.88 11.89
N ASP A 13 -20.00 -23.10 12.97
CA ASP A 13 -20.36 -21.68 12.92
C ASP A 13 -19.27 -20.83 12.21
N ASN A 14 -18.00 -21.23 12.35
CA ASN A 14 -16.86 -20.52 11.75
C ASN A 14 -16.29 -21.21 10.51
N SER A 15 -16.93 -22.28 10.03
CA SER A 15 -16.48 -23.07 8.87
C SER A 15 -14.99 -23.45 8.94
N ILE A 16 -14.50 -23.83 10.14
CA ILE A 16 -13.08 -24.08 10.40
C ILE A 16 -12.60 -25.34 9.70
N ILE A 17 -13.41 -26.41 9.75
CA ILE A 17 -13.11 -27.73 9.18
C ILE A 17 -14.25 -28.14 8.25
N GLN A 18 -13.90 -28.65 7.07
CA GLN A 18 -14.84 -29.10 6.04
C GLN A 18 -14.48 -30.51 5.57
N ASN A 19 -15.46 -31.22 4.99
CA ASN A 19 -15.23 -32.55 4.40
C ASN A 19 -14.15 -32.50 3.31
N GLY A 20 -13.35 -33.56 3.24
CA GLY A 20 -12.25 -33.69 2.30
C GLY A 20 -10.96 -32.95 2.72
N MET A 21 -10.92 -32.36 3.93
CA MET A 21 -9.70 -31.74 4.44
C MET A 21 -8.70 -32.76 4.98
N HIS A 22 -7.42 -32.49 4.73
CA HIS A 22 -6.26 -33.14 5.34
C HIS A 22 -5.67 -32.20 6.38
N ILE A 23 -5.51 -32.66 7.64
CA ILE A 23 -5.15 -31.78 8.75
C ILE A 23 -3.90 -32.31 9.47
N VAL A 24 -2.84 -31.52 9.42
CA VAL A 24 -1.61 -31.73 10.21
C VAL A 24 -1.86 -31.16 11.61
N LEU A 25 -1.78 -32.02 12.63
CA LEU A 25 -2.01 -31.67 14.02
C LEU A 25 -0.69 -31.45 14.74
N GLY A 26 -0.42 -30.22 15.21
CA GLY A 26 0.72 -29.92 16.05
C GLY A 26 0.48 -30.40 17.49
N ILE A 27 1.04 -31.54 17.89
CA ILE A 27 0.80 -32.21 19.18
C ILE A 27 2.09 -32.23 20.02
N SER A 28 2.07 -31.55 21.17
CA SER A 28 3.18 -31.48 22.10
C SER A 28 3.12 -32.55 23.24
N GLY A 29 1.96 -33.18 23.44
CA GLY A 29 1.70 -34.06 24.58
C GLY A 29 1.05 -33.35 25.77
N GLY A 30 1.02 -32.02 25.80
CA GLY A 30 0.36 -31.23 26.84
C GLY A 30 -1.17 -31.24 26.74
N PRO A 31 -1.89 -30.75 27.78
CA PRO A 31 -3.36 -30.86 27.89
C PRO A 31 -4.09 -30.32 26.69
N ASP A 32 -3.79 -29.09 26.25
CA ASP A 32 -4.47 -28.46 25.13
C ASP A 32 -4.33 -29.30 23.85
N SER A 33 -3.10 -29.77 23.56
CA SER A 33 -2.83 -30.54 22.35
C SER A 33 -3.48 -31.92 22.37
N MET A 34 -3.50 -32.59 23.52
CA MET A 34 -4.14 -33.90 23.69
C MET A 34 -5.67 -33.77 23.61
N CYS A 35 -6.24 -32.69 24.14
CA CYS A 35 -7.66 -32.36 24.00
C CYS A 35 -8.04 -32.18 22.52
N MET A 36 -7.27 -31.37 21.79
CA MET A 36 -7.48 -31.17 20.36
C MET A 36 -7.40 -32.49 19.57
N LEU A 37 -6.37 -33.29 19.84
CA LEU A 37 -6.19 -34.60 19.19
C LEU A 37 -7.40 -35.51 19.42
N HIS A 38 -7.83 -35.65 20.69
CA HIS A 38 -8.94 -36.52 21.06
C HIS A 38 -10.26 -36.04 20.39
N MET A 39 -10.55 -34.74 20.44
CA MET A 39 -11.76 -34.18 19.85
C MET A 39 -11.78 -34.30 18.31
N LEU A 40 -10.64 -34.08 17.64
CA LEU A 40 -10.57 -34.22 16.18
C LEU A 40 -10.59 -35.69 15.73
N ILE A 41 -10.07 -36.63 16.49
CA ILE A 41 -10.27 -38.08 16.26
C ILE A 41 -11.78 -38.42 16.34
N ARG A 42 -12.48 -37.85 17.31
CA ARG A 42 -13.93 -38.08 17.44
C ARG A 42 -14.65 -37.46 16.23
N LEU A 43 -14.27 -36.25 15.83
CA LEU A 43 -14.85 -35.53 14.68
C LEU A 43 -14.60 -36.28 13.36
N SER A 44 -13.44 -36.90 13.16
CA SER A 44 -13.10 -37.65 11.95
C SER A 44 -13.94 -38.92 11.74
N LYS A 45 -14.69 -39.35 12.76
CA LYS A 45 -15.70 -40.42 12.62
C LYS A 45 -17.05 -39.91 12.10
N GLU A 46 -17.26 -38.60 12.20
CA GLU A 46 -18.50 -37.91 11.81
C GLU A 46 -18.34 -37.13 10.49
N MET A 47 -17.09 -36.80 10.12
CA MET A 47 -16.76 -36.03 8.91
C MET A 47 -15.65 -36.73 8.12
N ASP A 48 -15.67 -36.58 6.80
CA ASP A 48 -14.58 -37.06 5.94
C ASP A 48 -13.37 -36.13 6.02
N ILE A 49 -12.54 -36.33 7.07
CA ILE A 49 -11.28 -35.62 7.28
C ILE A 49 -10.16 -36.64 7.56
N LYS A 50 -8.94 -36.30 7.14
CA LYS A 50 -7.75 -37.11 7.40
C LYS A 50 -6.80 -36.39 8.35
N LEU A 51 -6.34 -37.07 9.39
CA LEU A 51 -5.51 -36.51 10.45
C LEU A 51 -4.07 -37.04 10.37
N TYR A 52 -3.12 -36.12 10.50
CA TYR A 52 -1.68 -36.42 10.52
C TYR A 52 -1.06 -35.73 11.72
N VAL A 53 -0.62 -36.50 12.69
CA VAL A 53 0.01 -35.96 13.91
C VAL A 53 1.47 -35.66 13.63
N CYS A 54 1.86 -34.43 13.98
CA CYS A 54 3.21 -33.90 13.88
C CYS A 54 3.68 -33.47 15.27
N HIS A 55 4.67 -34.19 15.83
CA HIS A 55 5.36 -33.86 17.08
C HIS A 55 6.70 -33.21 16.75
N VAL A 56 7.04 -32.09 17.43
CA VAL A 56 8.31 -31.38 17.25
C VAL A 56 9.07 -31.42 18.57
N ASN A 57 10.14 -32.18 18.61
CA ASN A 57 11.08 -32.23 19.73
C ASN A 57 12.11 -31.11 19.57
N HIS A 58 12.13 -30.17 20.49
CA HIS A 58 12.96 -28.96 20.43
C HIS A 58 14.40 -29.17 20.94
N GLY A 59 14.75 -30.35 21.48
CA GLY A 59 16.08 -30.65 21.99
C GLY A 59 16.46 -29.87 23.25
N ILE A 60 15.49 -29.27 23.96
CA ILE A 60 15.75 -28.44 25.14
C ILE A 60 15.84 -29.28 26.42
N ARG A 61 15.05 -30.38 26.51
CA ARG A 61 14.84 -31.14 27.77
C ARG A 61 15.47 -32.54 27.81
N GLY A 62 16.34 -32.87 26.87
CA GLY A 62 17.01 -34.17 26.86
C GLY A 62 16.05 -35.38 26.91
N GLU A 63 16.16 -36.24 27.93
CA GLU A 63 15.37 -37.47 28.05
C GLU A 63 13.85 -37.23 28.21
N GLU A 64 13.43 -36.16 28.87
CA GLU A 64 12.00 -35.85 29.05
C GLU A 64 11.30 -35.59 27.73
N ALA A 65 11.98 -34.91 26.77
CA ALA A 65 11.44 -34.69 25.46
C ALA A 65 11.23 -35.99 24.66
N GLY A 66 12.07 -37.01 24.89
CA GLY A 66 11.89 -38.35 24.34
C GLY A 66 10.68 -39.10 24.95
N LEU A 67 10.41 -38.89 26.24
CA LEU A 67 9.22 -39.43 26.88
C LEU A 67 7.92 -38.78 26.38
N ASP A 68 7.93 -37.47 26.11
CA ASP A 68 6.78 -36.76 25.52
C ASP A 68 6.49 -37.29 24.12
N GLU A 69 7.53 -37.47 23.30
CA GLU A 69 7.42 -38.05 21.95
C GLU A 69 6.84 -39.46 21.97
N SER A 70 7.41 -40.35 22.84
CA SER A 70 6.94 -41.73 23.00
C SER A 70 5.48 -41.78 23.46
N PHE A 71 5.08 -40.90 24.39
CA PHE A 71 3.71 -40.81 24.88
C PHE A 71 2.72 -40.47 23.74
N VAL A 72 3.05 -39.50 22.89
CA VAL A 72 2.19 -39.13 21.75
C VAL A 72 2.19 -40.23 20.69
N ALA A 73 3.35 -40.85 20.41
CA ALA A 73 3.46 -41.96 19.46
C ALA A 73 2.58 -43.13 19.86
N ASP A 74 2.67 -43.58 21.13
CA ASP A 74 1.84 -44.66 21.67
C ASP A 74 0.35 -44.36 21.64
N TYR A 75 -0.03 -43.12 21.88
CA TYR A 75 -1.43 -42.67 21.78
C TYR A 75 -1.95 -42.76 20.36
N CYS A 76 -1.14 -42.40 19.37
CA CYS A 76 -1.48 -42.45 17.93
C CYS A 76 -1.53 -43.91 17.44
N ASP A 77 -0.55 -44.74 17.79
CA ASP A 77 -0.48 -46.15 17.39
C ASP A 77 -1.73 -46.93 17.81
N ARG A 78 -2.11 -46.83 19.10
CA ARG A 78 -3.35 -47.46 19.61
C ARG A 78 -4.63 -47.05 18.89
N ARG A 79 -4.62 -45.93 18.11
CA ARG A 79 -5.78 -45.40 17.39
C ARG A 79 -5.61 -45.41 15.88
N ASN A 80 -4.52 -46.00 15.41
CA ASN A 80 -4.16 -46.08 14.00
C ASN A 80 -4.14 -44.69 13.30
N ILE A 81 -3.53 -43.68 13.97
CA ILE A 81 -3.36 -42.33 13.46
C ILE A 81 -1.94 -42.15 12.94
N ASN A 82 -1.80 -41.54 11.76
CA ASN A 82 -0.49 -41.24 11.17
C ASN A 82 0.31 -40.30 12.09
N PHE A 83 1.48 -40.73 12.52
CA PHE A 83 2.39 -40.01 13.44
C PHE A 83 3.74 -39.73 12.75
N SER A 84 4.26 -38.54 12.95
CA SER A 84 5.61 -38.16 12.53
C SER A 84 6.27 -37.31 13.62
N ALA A 85 7.50 -37.64 13.98
CA ALA A 85 8.31 -36.85 14.91
C ALA A 85 9.44 -36.15 14.18
N TYR A 86 9.74 -34.90 14.59
CA TYR A 86 10.81 -34.06 14.05
C TYR A 86 11.68 -33.55 15.19
N HIS A 87 13.01 -33.62 15.02
CA HIS A 87 13.98 -33.21 16.02
C HIS A 87 14.72 -31.97 15.57
N VAL A 88 14.75 -30.91 16.38
CA VAL A 88 15.43 -29.66 16.13
C VAL A 88 16.20 -29.21 17.38
N ASN A 89 17.48 -28.87 17.22
CA ASN A 89 18.27 -28.26 18.28
C ASN A 89 18.02 -26.77 18.37
N ILE A 90 16.97 -26.35 19.09
CA ILE A 90 16.58 -24.94 19.23
C ILE A 90 17.66 -24.11 19.94
N PRO A 91 18.32 -24.56 21.04
CA PRO A 91 19.38 -23.79 21.68
C PRO A 91 20.55 -23.42 20.75
N GLU A 92 20.93 -24.31 19.87
CA GLU A 92 21.99 -24.03 18.89
C GLU A 92 21.51 -23.08 17.79
N LEU A 93 20.30 -23.31 17.27
CA LEU A 93 19.72 -22.53 16.19
C LEU A 93 19.42 -21.09 16.63
N SER A 94 18.93 -20.88 17.85
CA SER A 94 18.66 -19.55 18.41
C SER A 94 19.92 -18.69 18.48
N LYS A 95 21.03 -19.28 18.93
CA LYS A 95 22.35 -18.62 18.96
C LYS A 95 22.82 -18.24 17.57
N LYS A 96 22.64 -19.12 16.58
CA LYS A 96 23.02 -18.87 15.18
C LYS A 96 22.20 -17.76 14.54
N LEU A 97 20.91 -17.68 14.86
CA LEU A 97 19.99 -16.70 14.27
C LEU A 97 19.94 -15.37 15.05
N GLY A 98 20.48 -15.31 16.27
CA GLY A 98 20.39 -14.15 17.14
C GLY A 98 18.95 -13.85 17.61
N LEU A 99 18.11 -14.89 17.72
CA LEU A 99 16.71 -14.81 18.14
C LEU A 99 16.55 -15.49 19.53
N SER A 100 15.44 -15.19 20.23
CA SER A 100 15.09 -15.92 21.43
C SER A 100 14.77 -17.40 21.11
N GLU A 101 14.95 -18.31 22.09
CA GLU A 101 14.59 -19.73 21.93
C GLU A 101 13.09 -19.90 21.67
N GLU A 102 12.23 -19.08 22.30
CA GLU A 102 10.78 -19.09 22.07
C GLU A 102 10.44 -18.74 20.61
N GLU A 103 11.02 -17.65 20.09
CA GLU A 103 10.78 -17.20 18.71
C GLU A 103 11.34 -18.20 17.70
N THR A 104 12.54 -18.72 17.95
CA THR A 104 13.17 -19.75 17.11
C THR A 104 12.34 -21.03 17.09
N GLY A 105 11.94 -21.52 18.26
CA GLY A 105 11.11 -22.72 18.39
C GLY A 105 9.74 -22.56 17.73
N ARG A 106 9.14 -21.37 17.83
CA ARG A 106 7.90 -21.06 17.13
C ARG A 106 8.08 -21.06 15.60
N ASN A 107 9.12 -20.41 15.09
CA ASN A 107 9.38 -20.32 13.65
C ASN A 107 9.65 -21.71 13.06
N GLU A 108 10.48 -22.53 13.72
CA GLU A 108 10.80 -23.89 13.29
C GLU A 108 9.57 -24.81 13.31
N ARG A 109 8.74 -24.71 14.33
CA ARG A 109 7.48 -25.48 14.42
C ARG A 109 6.58 -25.20 13.21
N TYR A 110 6.36 -23.93 12.87
CA TYR A 110 5.54 -23.59 11.70
C TYR A 110 6.21 -23.94 10.36
N ARG A 111 7.54 -23.88 10.28
CA ARG A 111 8.29 -24.33 9.10
C ARG A 111 8.03 -25.83 8.87
N ILE A 112 8.21 -26.64 9.91
CA ILE A 112 8.00 -28.10 9.85
C ILE A 112 6.55 -28.43 9.49
N PHE A 113 5.58 -27.81 10.13
CA PHE A 113 4.17 -28.03 9.80
C PHE A 113 3.85 -27.72 8.33
N ASN A 114 4.37 -26.61 7.81
CA ASN A 114 4.17 -26.23 6.42
C ASN A 114 4.89 -27.18 5.44
N GLU A 115 6.07 -27.67 5.78
CA GLU A 115 6.77 -28.69 4.99
C GLU A 115 5.96 -30.00 4.95
N ARG A 116 5.45 -30.44 6.10
CA ARG A 116 4.59 -31.61 6.15
C ARG A 116 3.31 -31.46 5.33
N CYS A 117 2.69 -30.30 5.35
CA CYS A 117 1.55 -30.01 4.49
C CYS A 117 1.90 -30.14 3.00
N LYS A 118 3.08 -29.64 2.59
CA LYS A 118 3.55 -29.73 1.20
C LYS A 118 3.84 -31.19 0.79
N GLU A 119 4.40 -32.01 1.69
CA GLU A 119 4.65 -33.44 1.44
C GLU A 119 3.33 -34.19 1.21
N ILE A 120 2.37 -34.02 2.13
CA ILE A 120 1.05 -34.63 2.00
C ILE A 120 0.37 -34.17 0.70
N GLY A 121 0.42 -32.87 0.37
CA GLY A 121 -0.13 -32.35 -0.88
C GLY A 121 0.44 -33.05 -2.12
N LYS A 122 1.76 -33.24 -2.18
CA LYS A 122 2.44 -33.95 -3.27
C LYS A 122 2.06 -35.43 -3.35
N ASP A 123 1.88 -36.12 -2.20
CA ASP A 123 1.48 -37.52 -2.18
C ASP A 123 0.03 -37.69 -2.68
N LEU A 124 -0.84 -36.75 -2.35
CA LEU A 124 -2.21 -36.71 -2.85
C LEU A 124 -2.28 -36.43 -4.36
N GLU A 125 -1.49 -35.49 -4.86
CA GLU A 125 -1.37 -35.20 -6.30
C GLU A 125 -0.91 -36.45 -7.09
N ARG A 126 0.03 -37.21 -6.54
CA ARG A 126 0.51 -38.47 -7.14
C ARG A 126 -0.55 -39.57 -7.13
N ALA A 127 -1.36 -39.66 -6.07
CA ALA A 127 -2.38 -40.68 -5.92
C ALA A 127 -3.59 -40.47 -6.84
N GLU A 128 -3.98 -39.23 -7.11
CA GLU A 128 -5.15 -38.91 -7.93
C GLU A 128 -4.88 -38.84 -9.46
N GLY A 129 -3.61 -38.86 -9.88
CA GLY A 129 -3.22 -39.01 -11.31
C GLY A 129 -3.60 -37.85 -12.27
N ASN A 130 -4.29 -36.83 -11.81
CA ASN A 130 -4.91 -35.79 -12.66
C ASN A 130 -4.42 -34.36 -12.44
N GLY A 131 -3.43 -34.09 -11.58
CA GLY A 131 -2.91 -32.72 -11.36
C GLY A 131 -3.95 -31.70 -10.85
N LEU A 132 -5.14 -32.15 -10.48
CA LEU A 132 -6.28 -31.33 -10.04
C LEU A 132 -6.41 -31.23 -8.51
N PHE A 133 -5.55 -31.88 -7.75
CA PHE A 133 -5.56 -31.75 -6.30
C PHE A 133 -4.93 -30.41 -5.91
N SER A 134 -5.77 -29.49 -5.51
CA SER A 134 -5.31 -28.22 -4.99
C SER A 134 -4.63 -28.44 -3.64
N SER A 135 -3.36 -28.03 -3.50
CA SER A 135 -2.64 -27.92 -2.22
C SER A 135 -3.43 -27.13 -1.15
N ASN A 136 -4.52 -26.50 -1.56
CA ASN A 136 -5.46 -25.76 -0.73
C ASN A 136 -6.33 -26.64 0.21
N LYS A 137 -6.19 -27.98 0.19
CA LYS A 137 -6.95 -28.87 1.07
C LYS A 137 -6.15 -29.40 2.27
N VAL A 138 -4.88 -29.02 2.43
CA VAL A 138 -4.04 -29.44 3.55
C VAL A 138 -3.83 -28.27 4.52
N PHE A 139 -4.26 -28.44 5.77
CA PHE A 139 -4.25 -27.41 6.80
C PHE A 139 -3.44 -27.85 8.02
N VAL A 140 -3.08 -26.89 8.88
CA VAL A 140 -2.42 -27.12 10.16
C VAL A 140 -3.39 -26.79 11.29
N ALA A 141 -3.65 -27.69 12.21
CA ALA A 141 -4.39 -27.38 13.43
C ALA A 141 -3.44 -27.23 14.63
N VAL A 142 -3.65 -26.17 15.40
CA VAL A 142 -2.91 -25.87 16.63
C VAL A 142 -3.88 -25.66 17.78
N ALA A 143 -3.47 -26.11 18.98
CA ALA A 143 -4.31 -26.19 20.16
C ALA A 143 -4.36 -24.89 20.98
N HIS A 144 -4.40 -23.73 20.30
CA HIS A 144 -4.63 -22.46 21.00
C HIS A 144 -6.05 -22.41 21.56
N ASN A 145 -6.17 -22.00 22.80
CA ASN A 145 -7.40 -21.89 23.55
C ASN A 145 -7.80 -20.42 23.83
N LYS A 146 -8.89 -20.18 24.56
CA LYS A 146 -9.40 -18.86 24.89
C LYS A 146 -8.43 -18.05 25.76
N ASN A 147 -7.73 -18.70 26.71
CA ASN A 147 -6.72 -18.05 27.54
C ASN A 147 -5.54 -17.54 26.69
N ASP A 148 -5.08 -18.33 25.71
CA ASP A 148 -4.02 -17.88 24.78
C ASP A 148 -4.45 -16.65 23.94
N ALA A 149 -5.73 -16.58 23.59
CA ALA A 149 -6.27 -15.40 22.90
C ALA A 149 -6.24 -14.16 23.81
N ALA A 150 -6.70 -14.30 25.06
CA ALA A 150 -6.66 -13.24 26.07
C ALA A 150 -5.21 -12.77 26.36
N GLU A 151 -4.27 -13.72 26.55
CA GLU A 151 -2.84 -13.44 26.70
C GLU A 151 -2.31 -12.60 25.51
N THR A 152 -2.70 -12.97 24.30
CA THR A 152 -2.24 -12.27 23.09
C THR A 152 -2.80 -10.85 23.01
N VAL A 153 -4.05 -10.62 23.40
CA VAL A 153 -4.65 -9.29 23.45
C VAL A 153 -3.91 -8.41 24.44
N LEU A 154 -3.70 -8.87 25.67
CA LEU A 154 -2.96 -8.15 26.73
C LEU A 154 -1.52 -7.86 26.30
N PHE A 155 -0.81 -8.86 25.80
CA PHE A 155 0.56 -8.70 25.35
C PHE A 155 0.71 -7.62 24.27
N ARG A 156 -0.19 -7.62 23.26
CA ARG A 156 -0.18 -6.61 22.21
C ARG A 156 -0.58 -5.24 22.73
N SER A 157 -1.53 -5.16 23.67
CA SER A 157 -1.95 -3.91 24.29
C SER A 157 -0.80 -3.25 25.06
N PHE A 158 -0.04 -4.00 25.84
CA PHE A 158 1.12 -3.48 26.59
C PHE A 158 2.27 -3.03 25.68
N ARG A 159 2.42 -3.64 24.50
CA ARG A 159 3.43 -3.23 23.51
C ARG A 159 3.01 -2.06 22.63
N GLY A 160 1.79 -1.58 22.79
CA GLY A 160 1.19 -0.55 21.95
C GLY A 160 0.70 -1.11 20.63
N THR A 161 -0.60 -1.17 20.43
CA THR A 161 -1.19 -1.67 19.20
C THR A 161 -2.43 -0.87 18.82
N GLY A 162 -2.72 -0.83 17.52
CA GLY A 162 -4.01 -0.35 17.02
C GLY A 162 -5.06 -1.48 16.99
N VAL A 163 -6.26 -1.16 16.48
CA VAL A 163 -7.40 -2.09 16.41
C VAL A 163 -7.01 -3.44 15.78
N LYS A 164 -6.16 -3.45 14.74
CA LYS A 164 -5.67 -4.69 14.13
C LYS A 164 -4.99 -5.63 15.12
N GLY A 165 -4.20 -5.12 16.05
CA GLY A 165 -3.55 -5.98 17.04
C GLY A 165 -4.51 -6.50 18.11
N LEU A 166 -5.58 -5.76 18.41
CA LEU A 166 -6.62 -6.17 19.35
C LEU A 166 -7.49 -7.32 18.80
N THR A 167 -7.51 -7.57 17.49
CA THR A 167 -8.25 -8.71 16.91
C THR A 167 -7.76 -10.08 17.42
N GLY A 168 -6.70 -10.11 18.19
CA GLY A 168 -6.17 -11.33 18.83
C GLY A 168 -5.81 -12.41 17.82
N MET A 169 -6.33 -13.61 18.06
CA MET A 169 -6.22 -14.79 17.21
C MET A 169 -7.58 -15.17 16.66
N GLY A 170 -7.72 -15.25 15.34
CA GLY A 170 -8.94 -15.77 14.72
C GLY A 170 -8.97 -17.30 14.63
N PRO A 171 -10.17 -17.89 14.41
CA PRO A 171 -10.34 -19.33 14.25
C PRO A 171 -9.54 -19.91 13.08
N VAL A 172 -9.41 -19.15 12.02
CA VAL A 172 -8.63 -19.50 10.82
C VAL A 172 -7.69 -18.35 10.47
N SER A 173 -6.44 -18.66 10.14
CA SER A 173 -5.45 -17.69 9.69
C SER A 173 -4.53 -18.31 8.62
N GLY A 174 -4.76 -17.99 7.35
CA GLY A 174 -4.13 -18.71 6.23
C GLY A 174 -4.50 -20.21 6.28
N ASN A 175 -3.50 -21.09 6.36
CA ASN A 175 -3.71 -22.52 6.49
C ASN A 175 -3.74 -23.03 7.95
N ILE A 176 -3.78 -22.13 8.94
CA ILE A 176 -3.77 -22.49 10.37
C ILE A 176 -5.19 -22.46 10.93
N LEU A 177 -5.61 -23.57 11.52
CA LEU A 177 -6.89 -23.79 12.19
C LEU A 177 -6.71 -23.79 13.71
N ARG A 178 -7.66 -23.20 14.45
CA ARG A 178 -7.65 -23.16 15.92
C ARG A 178 -9.00 -23.60 16.48
N PRO A 179 -9.27 -24.89 16.49
CA PRO A 179 -10.58 -25.40 16.87
C PRO A 179 -10.92 -25.21 18.36
N LEU A 180 -9.91 -25.04 19.22
CA LEU A 180 -10.12 -24.91 20.68
C LEU A 180 -10.25 -23.47 21.19
N LEU A 181 -10.25 -22.45 20.34
CA LEU A 181 -10.38 -21.04 20.78
C LEU A 181 -11.67 -20.73 21.54
N CYS A 182 -12.69 -21.57 21.45
CA CYS A 182 -13.94 -21.43 22.21
C CYS A 182 -13.85 -21.96 23.64
N LEU A 183 -12.82 -22.75 24.00
CA LEU A 183 -12.66 -23.34 25.32
C LEU A 183 -11.69 -22.57 26.19
N THR A 184 -11.97 -22.51 27.50
CA THR A 184 -10.98 -22.12 28.51
C THR A 184 -10.08 -23.30 28.86
N ARG A 185 -8.96 -23.02 29.57
CA ARG A 185 -8.06 -24.07 30.05
C ARG A 185 -8.75 -25.00 31.03
N GLU A 186 -9.58 -24.50 31.93
CA GLU A 186 -10.37 -25.30 32.87
C GLU A 186 -11.31 -26.26 32.14
N GLU A 187 -12.03 -25.78 31.13
CA GLU A 187 -12.92 -26.62 30.31
C GLU A 187 -12.16 -27.75 29.60
N ILE A 188 -10.94 -27.47 29.15
CA ILE A 188 -10.05 -28.49 28.54
C ILE A 188 -9.64 -29.55 29.53
N GLU A 189 -9.18 -29.15 30.72
CA GLU A 189 -8.75 -30.08 31.77
C GLU A 189 -9.93 -30.92 32.30
N GLU A 190 -11.09 -30.33 32.51
CA GLU A 190 -12.33 -31.02 32.87
C GLU A 190 -12.74 -32.06 31.83
N TYR A 191 -12.67 -31.68 30.55
CA TYR A 191 -12.96 -32.62 29.46
C TYR A 191 -12.01 -33.79 29.43
N LEU A 192 -10.70 -33.59 29.56
CA LEU A 192 -9.71 -34.65 29.55
C LEU A 192 -9.91 -35.64 30.74
N LYS A 193 -10.23 -35.11 31.93
CA LYS A 193 -10.59 -35.92 33.10
C LYS A 193 -11.85 -36.76 32.81
N LEU A 194 -12.89 -36.18 32.21
CA LEU A 194 -14.15 -36.87 31.92
C LEU A 194 -13.96 -38.03 30.93
N VAL A 195 -13.08 -37.83 29.92
CA VAL A 195 -12.86 -38.85 28.87
C VAL A 195 -11.65 -39.77 29.18
N HIS A 196 -11.06 -39.65 30.34
CA HIS A 196 -9.90 -40.42 30.81
C HIS A 196 -8.73 -40.41 29.80
N VAL A 197 -8.39 -39.21 29.29
CA VAL A 197 -7.22 -39.01 28.44
C VAL A 197 -6.09 -38.39 29.27
N ASP A 198 -5.00 -39.14 29.36
CA ASP A 198 -3.78 -38.68 30.02
C ASP A 198 -3.06 -37.62 29.17
N TYR A 199 -2.30 -36.77 29.84
CA TYR A 199 -1.43 -35.75 29.25
C TYR A 199 -0.19 -35.54 30.10
N ARG A 200 0.83 -34.92 29.52
CA ARG A 200 2.07 -34.58 30.22
C ARG A 200 2.10 -33.12 30.61
N ILE A 201 2.66 -32.80 31.77
CA ILE A 201 2.79 -31.46 32.30
C ILE A 201 4.23 -30.98 32.08
N ASP A 202 4.38 -29.84 31.42
CA ASP A 202 5.67 -29.21 31.22
C ASP A 202 6.03 -28.30 32.40
N ALA A 203 7.09 -28.65 33.14
CA ALA A 203 7.56 -27.88 34.28
C ALA A 203 8.05 -26.46 33.90
N THR A 204 8.46 -26.22 32.66
CA THR A 204 8.93 -24.91 32.20
C THR A 204 7.79 -23.87 32.03
N ASN A 205 6.53 -24.31 32.05
CA ASN A 205 5.38 -23.41 32.02
C ASN A 205 5.24 -22.52 33.27
N TYR A 206 5.95 -22.84 34.35
CA TYR A 206 5.89 -22.11 35.61
C TYR A 206 6.98 -21.05 35.77
N SER A 207 7.94 -20.90 34.84
CA SER A 207 8.96 -19.88 34.93
C SER A 207 8.41 -18.53 34.36
N ASP A 208 8.63 -17.44 35.11
CA ASP A 208 8.22 -16.08 34.70
C ASP A 208 9.26 -15.37 33.80
N ASP A 209 10.24 -16.09 33.30
CA ASP A 209 11.36 -15.56 32.50
C ASP A 209 10.90 -14.96 31.16
N PHE A 210 9.67 -15.29 30.74
CA PHE A 210 9.10 -14.79 29.49
C PHE A 210 7.88 -13.89 29.74
N SER A 211 7.76 -12.80 29.01
CA SER A 211 6.67 -11.81 29.15
C SER A 211 5.26 -12.43 29.06
N ARG A 212 5.09 -13.52 28.30
CA ARG A 212 3.81 -14.25 28.22
C ARG A 212 3.51 -15.04 29.49
N ASN A 213 4.51 -15.67 30.07
CA ASN A 213 4.34 -16.38 31.33
C ASN A 213 3.95 -15.43 32.46
N LEU A 214 4.50 -14.22 32.49
CA LEU A 214 4.10 -13.17 33.43
C LEU A 214 2.60 -12.80 33.27
N ILE A 215 2.13 -12.64 32.03
CA ILE A 215 0.70 -12.37 31.77
C ILE A 215 -0.15 -13.55 32.26
N ARG A 216 0.23 -14.78 31.93
CA ARG A 216 -0.49 -16.01 32.27
C ARG A 216 -0.54 -16.26 33.78
N ASN A 217 0.63 -16.17 34.45
CA ASN A 217 0.77 -16.60 35.84
C ASN A 217 0.42 -15.52 36.85
N GLN A 218 0.47 -14.24 36.47
CA GLN A 218 0.25 -13.10 37.39
C GLN A 218 -0.89 -12.19 36.95
N ILE A 219 -0.87 -11.66 35.73
CA ILE A 219 -1.81 -10.60 35.30
C ILE A 219 -3.23 -11.15 35.12
N ILE A 220 -3.39 -12.27 34.41
CA ILE A 220 -4.70 -12.90 34.22
C ILE A 220 -5.33 -13.31 35.56
N PRO A 221 -4.63 -14.01 36.48
CA PRO A 221 -5.20 -14.32 37.78
C PRO A 221 -5.55 -13.08 38.62
N MET A 222 -4.82 -11.99 38.49
CA MET A 222 -5.21 -10.72 39.12
C MET A 222 -6.46 -10.11 38.49
N ALA A 223 -6.60 -10.17 37.16
CA ALA A 223 -7.81 -9.71 36.48
C ALA A 223 -9.05 -10.55 36.85
N GLU A 224 -8.88 -11.86 37.03
CA GLU A 224 -9.95 -12.77 37.46
C GLU A 224 -10.41 -12.53 38.92
N LYS A 225 -9.55 -11.99 39.79
CA LYS A 225 -9.96 -11.51 41.11
C LYS A 225 -10.88 -10.29 41.02
N ILE A 226 -10.76 -9.47 39.99
CA ILE A 226 -11.64 -8.34 39.72
C ILE A 226 -12.93 -8.83 39.09
N ASN A 227 -12.83 -9.71 38.09
CA ASN A 227 -13.97 -10.32 37.42
C ASN A 227 -13.60 -11.75 36.97
N GLN A 228 -14.28 -12.74 37.49
CA GLN A 228 -14.04 -14.16 37.15
C GLN A 228 -14.15 -14.46 35.64
N ARG A 229 -14.88 -13.61 34.89
CA ARG A 229 -15.01 -13.73 33.44
C ARG A 229 -14.01 -12.88 32.66
N ALA A 230 -12.91 -12.44 33.26
CA ALA A 230 -11.93 -11.55 32.60
C ALA A 230 -11.39 -12.13 31.29
N VAL A 231 -11.08 -13.43 31.27
CA VAL A 231 -10.60 -14.14 30.05
C VAL A 231 -11.68 -14.12 28.96
N GLU A 232 -12.93 -14.40 29.32
CA GLU A 232 -14.06 -14.35 28.37
C GLU A 232 -14.25 -12.94 27.78
N HIS A 233 -14.26 -11.92 28.63
CA HIS A 233 -14.43 -10.54 28.17
C HIS A 233 -13.28 -10.07 27.25
N LEU A 234 -12.04 -10.45 27.55
CA LEU A 234 -10.90 -10.17 26.69
C LEU A 234 -11.04 -10.88 25.33
N TYR A 235 -11.51 -12.11 25.34
CA TYR A 235 -11.78 -12.86 24.11
C TYR A 235 -12.91 -12.22 23.31
N GLU A 236 -14.06 -11.91 23.93
CA GLU A 236 -15.19 -11.22 23.29
C GLU A 236 -14.76 -9.89 22.69
N MET A 237 -14.01 -9.07 23.44
CA MET A 237 -13.45 -7.81 22.94
C MET A 237 -12.58 -8.02 21.69
N SER A 238 -11.81 -9.11 21.65
CA SER A 238 -11.00 -9.42 20.46
C SER A 238 -11.86 -9.81 19.24
N GLN A 239 -12.98 -10.48 19.46
CA GLN A 239 -13.92 -10.85 18.40
C GLN A 239 -14.59 -9.59 17.83
N ASP A 240 -15.07 -8.68 18.71
CA ASP A 240 -15.66 -7.40 18.32
C ASP A 240 -14.67 -6.53 17.55
N ALA A 241 -13.43 -6.44 18.05
CA ALA A 241 -12.35 -5.76 17.33
C ALA A 241 -12.10 -6.41 15.94
N GLY A 242 -12.22 -7.73 15.83
CA GLY A 242 -12.10 -8.47 14.57
C GLY A 242 -13.19 -8.09 13.56
N LEU A 243 -14.45 -7.99 14.01
CA LEU A 243 -15.58 -7.59 13.17
C LEU A 243 -15.42 -6.15 12.69
N ILE A 244 -15.09 -5.23 13.60
CA ILE A 244 -14.86 -3.81 13.29
C ILE A 244 -13.69 -3.67 12.31
N TYR A 245 -12.58 -4.37 12.56
CA TYR A 245 -11.42 -4.31 11.69
C TYR A 245 -11.70 -4.87 10.29
N SER A 246 -12.47 -5.95 10.19
CA SER A 246 -12.92 -6.51 8.90
C SER A 246 -13.75 -5.51 8.09
N PHE A 247 -14.67 -4.80 8.75
CA PHE A 247 -15.46 -3.75 8.11
C PHE A 247 -14.55 -2.63 7.61
N TYR A 248 -13.68 -2.12 8.48
CA TYR A 248 -12.69 -1.09 8.14
C TYR A 248 -11.80 -1.51 6.97
N GLU A 249 -11.25 -2.73 6.99
CA GLU A 249 -10.37 -3.24 5.93
C GLU A 249 -11.10 -3.34 4.57
N ARG A 250 -12.38 -3.74 4.57
CA ARG A 250 -13.19 -3.74 3.34
C ARG A 250 -13.40 -2.32 2.81
N ALA A 251 -13.67 -1.34 3.68
CA ALA A 251 -13.83 0.07 3.30
C ALA A 251 -12.51 0.62 2.70
N VAL A 252 -11.38 0.40 3.38
CA VAL A 252 -10.05 0.79 2.89
C VAL A 252 -9.75 0.13 1.55
N ASN A 253 -9.99 -1.18 1.40
CA ASN A 253 -9.72 -1.90 0.15
C ASN A 253 -10.58 -1.39 -1.01
N LYS A 254 -11.85 -1.07 -0.76
CA LYS A 254 -12.77 -0.50 -1.75
C LYS A 254 -12.28 0.88 -2.19
N SER A 255 -11.96 1.75 -1.24
CA SER A 255 -11.46 3.10 -1.52
C SER A 255 -10.11 3.05 -2.22
N PHE A 256 -9.16 2.21 -1.76
CA PHE A 256 -7.85 2.03 -2.39
C PHE A 256 -7.96 1.65 -3.87
N ARG A 257 -8.80 0.66 -4.22
CA ARG A 257 -8.96 0.21 -5.62
C ARG A 257 -9.47 1.31 -6.55
N ARG A 258 -10.35 2.19 -6.06
CA ARG A 258 -10.95 3.25 -6.89
C ARG A 258 -10.10 4.52 -6.96
N SER A 259 -9.25 4.75 -5.96
CA SER A 259 -8.50 6.00 -5.80
C SER A 259 -7.01 5.87 -6.09
N THR A 260 -6.52 4.68 -6.45
CA THR A 260 -5.09 4.48 -6.70
C THR A 260 -4.82 3.83 -8.05
N ASN A 261 -3.66 4.18 -8.60
CA ASN A 261 -3.05 3.49 -9.74
C ASN A 261 -1.65 3.02 -9.36
N ILE A 262 -1.28 1.80 -9.77
CA ILE A 262 0.02 1.19 -9.46
C ILE A 262 0.76 0.95 -10.77
N LYS A 263 1.95 1.52 -10.89
CA LYS A 263 2.86 1.36 -12.03
C LYS A 263 4.17 0.75 -11.53
N THR A 264 4.62 -0.35 -12.15
CA THR A 264 5.84 -1.08 -11.78
C THR A 264 6.85 -1.17 -12.91
N GLU A 265 6.53 -0.64 -14.10
CA GLU A 265 7.37 -0.66 -15.27
C GLU A 265 7.02 0.49 -16.21
N GLY A 266 7.78 0.68 -17.28
CA GLY A 266 7.54 1.73 -18.26
C GLY A 266 7.90 3.12 -17.75
N PHE A 267 8.83 3.25 -16.79
CA PHE A 267 9.44 4.51 -16.40
C PHE A 267 10.59 4.85 -17.34
N ARG A 268 10.75 6.13 -17.62
CA ARG A 268 11.84 6.64 -18.44
C ARG A 268 13.20 6.50 -17.74
N HIS A 269 13.21 6.75 -16.43
CA HIS A 269 14.41 6.64 -15.62
C HIS A 269 14.45 5.27 -14.92
N GLN A 270 15.51 4.50 -15.18
CA GLN A 270 15.68 3.14 -14.66
C GLN A 270 15.80 3.06 -13.12
N PHE A 271 16.12 4.17 -12.45
CA PHE A 271 16.17 4.21 -10.99
C PHE A 271 14.79 4.20 -10.31
N ILE A 272 13.69 4.45 -11.07
CA ILE A 272 12.32 4.32 -10.56
C ILE A 272 11.89 2.87 -10.64
N LEU A 273 11.60 2.25 -9.50
CA LEU A 273 11.21 0.83 -9.41
C LEU A 273 9.70 0.64 -9.45
N SER A 274 8.97 1.54 -8.79
CA SER A 274 7.50 1.49 -8.74
C SER A 274 6.93 2.84 -8.33
N CYS A 275 5.67 3.07 -8.70
CA CYS A 275 4.91 4.24 -8.26
C CYS A 275 3.47 3.84 -7.91
N VAL A 276 2.99 4.31 -6.77
CA VAL A 276 1.57 4.27 -6.41
C VAL A 276 1.05 5.70 -6.46
N THR A 277 0.16 5.99 -7.40
CA THR A 277 -0.53 7.28 -7.50
C THR A 277 -1.82 7.22 -6.71
N ILE A 278 -2.08 8.20 -5.85
CA ILE A 278 -3.34 8.40 -5.14
C ILE A 278 -4.01 9.65 -5.71
N TYR A 279 -5.25 9.50 -6.18
CA TYR A 279 -6.10 10.62 -6.61
C TYR A 279 -6.75 11.24 -5.38
N ILE A 280 -6.26 12.42 -4.94
CA ILE A 280 -6.66 13.05 -3.67
C ILE A 280 -8.17 13.32 -3.65
N ASP A 281 -8.73 13.89 -4.70
CA ASP A 281 -10.17 14.18 -4.79
C ASP A 281 -11.05 12.92 -4.60
N ALA A 282 -10.54 11.75 -4.98
CA ALA A 282 -11.27 10.49 -4.85
C ALA A 282 -11.34 9.96 -3.41
N ILE A 283 -10.46 10.42 -2.51
CA ILE A 283 -10.42 10.00 -1.10
C ILE A 283 -10.95 11.06 -0.14
N MET A 284 -10.99 12.34 -0.51
CA MET A 284 -11.34 13.43 0.42
C MET A 284 -12.76 13.36 0.98
N ASN A 285 -13.67 12.62 0.34
CA ASN A 285 -15.04 12.41 0.82
C ASN A 285 -15.20 11.16 1.69
N GLU A 286 -14.10 10.42 1.95
CA GLU A 286 -14.11 9.26 2.83
C GLU A 286 -13.94 9.67 4.30
N ASP A 287 -14.30 8.75 5.21
CA ASP A 287 -13.98 8.92 6.62
C ASP A 287 -12.45 9.05 6.84
N PRO A 288 -11.99 9.94 7.74
CA PRO A 288 -10.56 10.14 8.01
C PRO A 288 -9.79 8.85 8.32
N ALA A 289 -10.44 7.89 9.00
CA ALA A 289 -9.82 6.60 9.28
C ALA A 289 -9.59 5.80 7.98
N VAL A 290 -10.52 5.87 7.03
CA VAL A 290 -10.39 5.22 5.72
C VAL A 290 -9.28 5.88 4.90
N ILE A 291 -9.20 7.22 4.89
CA ILE A 291 -8.12 7.96 4.22
C ILE A 291 -6.76 7.52 4.76
N ALA A 292 -6.59 7.51 6.10
CA ALA A 292 -5.37 7.03 6.73
C ALA A 292 -5.03 5.57 6.36
N GLY A 293 -6.05 4.73 6.27
CA GLY A 293 -5.91 3.34 5.83
C GLY A 293 -5.47 3.19 4.38
N VAL A 294 -6.01 4.00 3.48
CA VAL A 294 -5.62 4.04 2.06
C VAL A 294 -4.16 4.46 1.92
N ILE A 295 -3.76 5.53 2.61
CA ILE A 295 -2.37 6.02 2.62
C ILE A 295 -1.43 4.94 3.16
N LYS A 296 -1.75 4.35 4.32
CA LYS A 296 -0.94 3.27 4.89
C LYS A 296 -0.78 2.09 3.93
N LYS A 297 -1.87 1.67 3.29
CA LYS A 297 -1.85 0.59 2.31
C LYS A 297 -1.02 0.95 1.08
N ALA A 298 -1.13 2.18 0.58
CA ALA A 298 -0.35 2.68 -0.54
C ALA A 298 1.15 2.71 -0.21
N LEU A 299 1.53 3.16 0.99
CA LEU A 299 2.92 3.14 1.47
C LEU A 299 3.49 1.73 1.53
N ILE A 300 2.74 0.76 2.08
CA ILE A 300 3.13 -0.66 2.11
C ILE A 300 3.28 -1.21 0.68
N THR A 301 2.38 -0.85 -0.21
CA THR A 301 2.42 -1.29 -1.61
C THR A 301 3.63 -0.72 -2.33
N ALA A 302 3.92 0.57 -2.16
CA ALA A 302 5.07 1.23 -2.77
C ALA A 302 6.39 0.70 -2.22
N SER A 303 6.51 0.51 -0.90
CA SER A 303 7.73 0.01 -0.25
C SER A 303 7.99 -1.47 -0.48
N GLY A 304 6.95 -2.26 -0.76
CA GLY A 304 7.01 -3.72 -0.78
C GLY A 304 7.23 -4.36 0.61
N ALA A 305 7.17 -3.57 1.69
CA ALA A 305 7.41 -4.01 3.06
C ALA A 305 6.40 -3.38 4.03
N ALA A 306 5.90 -4.18 4.98
CA ALA A 306 4.99 -3.71 6.02
C ALA A 306 5.71 -3.30 7.32
N ARG A 307 6.95 -3.75 7.52
CA ARG A 307 7.79 -3.35 8.66
C ARG A 307 8.21 -1.90 8.48
N ASP A 308 8.44 -1.22 9.59
CA ASP A 308 8.98 0.15 9.69
C ASP A 308 8.10 1.27 9.08
N ILE A 309 6.94 0.96 8.52
CA ILE A 309 5.92 1.97 8.19
C ILE A 309 5.15 2.29 9.47
N SER A 310 5.64 3.28 10.21
CA SER A 310 5.09 3.72 11.48
C SER A 310 3.85 4.63 11.30
N ARG A 311 3.17 4.90 12.41
CA ARG A 311 2.07 5.86 12.45
C ARG A 311 2.53 7.27 12.02
N SER A 312 3.71 7.70 12.45
CA SER A 312 4.27 9.01 12.09
C SER A 312 4.49 9.19 10.58
N HIS A 313 4.88 8.13 9.86
CA HIS A 313 5.00 8.19 8.40
C HIS A 313 3.65 8.41 7.70
N VAL A 314 2.60 7.76 8.22
CA VAL A 314 1.24 7.95 7.69
C VAL A 314 0.73 9.35 8.00
N GLU A 315 0.97 9.87 9.21
CA GLU A 315 0.59 11.22 9.63
C GLU A 315 1.29 12.30 8.78
N ALA A 316 2.58 12.16 8.53
CA ALA A 316 3.32 13.09 7.66
C ALA A 316 2.74 13.15 6.23
N VAL A 317 2.34 12.01 5.66
CA VAL A 317 1.69 11.98 4.34
C VAL A 317 0.26 12.53 4.40
N LEU A 318 -0.47 12.31 5.51
CA LEU A 318 -1.79 12.91 5.73
C LEU A 318 -1.73 14.44 5.78
N GLU A 319 -0.73 15.00 6.47
CA GLU A 319 -0.49 16.45 6.49
C GLU A 319 -0.33 17.00 5.08
N MET A 320 0.47 16.34 4.22
CA MET A 320 0.58 16.72 2.82
C MET A 320 -0.78 16.68 2.10
N VAL A 321 -1.60 15.65 2.34
CA VAL A 321 -2.91 15.50 1.67
C VAL A 321 -3.86 16.61 2.07
N TYR A 322 -3.90 16.98 3.37
CA TYR A 322 -4.80 18.00 3.90
C TYR A 322 -4.29 19.44 3.71
N ASP A 323 -3.00 19.62 3.44
CA ASP A 323 -2.48 20.97 3.17
C ASP A 323 -3.11 21.53 1.88
N SER A 324 -3.79 22.65 2.02
CA SER A 324 -4.41 23.38 0.90
C SER A 324 -3.45 24.31 0.17
N ASN A 325 -2.22 24.48 0.67
CA ASN A 325 -1.21 25.29 0.01
C ASN A 325 -0.87 24.70 -1.36
N GLY A 326 -1.08 25.48 -2.39
CA GLY A 326 -0.80 25.06 -3.77
C GLY A 326 0.71 25.05 -4.02
N GLY A 327 1.29 23.89 -4.22
CA GLY A 327 2.70 23.74 -4.54
C GLY A 327 3.05 22.27 -4.81
N THR A 328 4.31 22.03 -5.12
CA THR A 328 4.88 20.69 -5.14
C THR A 328 5.60 20.47 -3.81
N GLU A 329 5.20 19.45 -3.08
CA GLU A 329 5.77 19.05 -1.80
C GLU A 329 6.32 17.64 -1.91
N PHE A 330 7.38 17.32 -1.18
CA PHE A 330 7.91 15.96 -1.13
C PHE A 330 8.44 15.61 0.26
N ILE A 331 8.32 14.32 0.61
CA ILE A 331 8.83 13.75 1.86
C ILE A 331 9.53 12.42 1.55
N ASN A 332 10.74 12.25 2.05
CA ASN A 332 11.46 10.99 2.00
C ASN A 332 11.02 10.06 3.12
N LEU A 333 10.70 8.83 2.79
CA LEU A 333 10.16 7.78 3.65
C LEU A 333 11.08 6.54 3.65
N PRO A 334 10.89 5.58 4.56
CA PRO A 334 11.66 4.33 4.55
C PRO A 334 11.58 3.58 3.21
N TYR A 335 12.56 2.70 2.97
CA TYR A 335 12.68 1.84 1.78
C TYR A 335 12.84 2.60 0.46
N SER A 336 13.50 3.77 0.50
CA SER A 336 13.67 4.66 -0.66
C SER A 336 12.35 5.02 -1.34
N VAL A 337 11.30 5.21 -0.55
CA VAL A 337 10.02 5.74 -1.02
C VAL A 337 10.02 7.25 -0.81
N THR A 338 9.68 8.00 -1.85
CA THR A 338 9.44 9.44 -1.77
C THR A 338 7.97 9.72 -2.04
N ALA A 339 7.29 10.39 -1.12
CA ALA A 339 5.95 10.92 -1.33
C ALA A 339 6.06 12.30 -2.00
N ILE A 340 5.36 12.50 -3.11
CA ILE A 340 5.35 13.75 -3.87
C ILE A 340 3.90 14.15 -4.10
N LYS A 341 3.50 15.32 -3.59
CA LYS A 341 2.20 15.94 -3.89
C LYS A 341 2.38 17.00 -4.96
N ASN A 342 1.55 16.96 -5.99
CA ASN A 342 1.58 17.92 -7.06
C ASN A 342 0.27 18.70 -7.12
N TYR A 343 0.29 19.98 -6.71
CA TYR A 343 -0.83 20.94 -6.73
C TYR A 343 -2.16 20.41 -6.19
N GLY A 344 -2.13 19.56 -5.17
CA GLY A 344 -3.32 19.07 -4.47
C GLY A 344 -4.18 18.04 -5.23
N LYS A 345 -3.83 17.66 -6.47
CA LYS A 345 -4.61 16.69 -7.25
C LYS A 345 -4.18 15.25 -7.04
N ASN A 346 -2.87 15.02 -7.09
CA ASN A 346 -2.28 13.69 -7.03
C ASN A 346 -1.18 13.63 -5.97
N LEU A 347 -1.15 12.51 -5.27
CA LEU A 347 -0.05 12.13 -4.40
C LEU A 347 0.63 10.90 -5.02
N TYR A 348 1.91 11.02 -5.30
CA TYR A 348 2.75 9.96 -5.84
C TYR A 348 3.64 9.38 -4.73
N LEU A 349 3.60 8.07 -4.55
CA LEU A 349 4.53 7.32 -3.69
C LEU A 349 5.48 6.55 -4.59
N VAL A 350 6.67 7.08 -4.77
CA VAL A 350 7.66 6.58 -5.73
C VAL A 350 8.74 5.84 -5.00
N ARG A 351 8.96 4.58 -5.34
CA ARG A 351 10.11 3.81 -4.87
C ARG A 351 11.24 3.89 -5.89
N THR A 352 12.43 4.18 -5.41
CA THR A 352 13.63 4.30 -6.23
C THR A 352 14.69 3.29 -5.78
N SER A 353 15.69 3.01 -6.65
CA SER A 353 16.83 2.16 -6.30
C SER A 353 17.75 2.81 -5.27
N GLU A 354 17.78 4.14 -5.24
CA GLU A 354 18.63 4.95 -4.36
C GLU A 354 17.78 6.02 -3.67
N LYS A 355 18.33 6.63 -2.61
CA LYS A 355 17.67 7.75 -1.93
C LYS A 355 17.65 8.96 -2.86
N VAL A 356 16.47 9.55 -3.03
CA VAL A 356 16.27 10.74 -3.88
C VAL A 356 16.75 12.00 -3.15
N GLU A 357 17.60 12.78 -3.81
CA GLU A 357 17.96 14.12 -3.39
C GLU A 357 16.96 15.14 -3.96
N GLU A 358 16.92 16.34 -3.38
CA GLU A 358 16.01 17.40 -3.81
C GLU A 358 16.13 17.73 -5.31
N LYS A 359 17.36 17.73 -5.83
CA LYS A 359 17.65 17.97 -7.26
C LYS A 359 17.05 16.91 -8.22
N ASP A 360 16.79 15.69 -7.73
CA ASP A 360 16.26 14.60 -8.54
C ASP A 360 14.72 14.58 -8.56
N THR A 361 14.09 15.36 -7.68
CA THR A 361 12.61 15.45 -7.60
C THR A 361 12.01 15.95 -8.92
N GLU A 362 12.70 16.84 -9.61
CA GLU A 362 12.29 17.35 -10.90
C GLU A 362 12.21 16.24 -11.97
N ARG A 363 13.23 15.39 -12.04
CA ARG A 363 13.26 14.24 -12.94
C ARG A 363 12.15 13.24 -12.65
N LEU A 364 11.91 12.97 -11.35
CA LEU A 364 10.79 12.12 -10.94
C LEU A 364 9.45 12.67 -11.43
N LEU A 365 9.20 13.97 -11.25
CA LEU A 365 7.96 14.59 -11.69
C LEU A 365 7.80 14.56 -13.21
N LEU A 366 8.85 14.78 -13.99
CA LEU A 366 8.81 14.69 -15.45
C LEU A 366 8.38 13.28 -15.91
N ASP A 367 8.94 12.23 -15.28
CA ASP A 367 8.59 10.84 -15.58
C ASP A 367 7.14 10.51 -15.19
N LEU A 368 6.73 10.92 -13.99
CA LEU A 368 5.39 10.66 -13.46
C LEU A 368 4.28 11.38 -14.23
N LEU A 369 4.57 12.54 -14.80
CA LEU A 369 3.64 13.33 -15.60
C LEU A 369 3.70 12.96 -17.10
N ASN A 370 4.36 11.84 -17.45
CA ASN A 370 4.52 11.34 -18.82
C ASN A 370 5.10 12.38 -19.79
N PHE A 371 6.17 13.06 -19.35
CA PHE A 371 6.88 13.98 -20.20
C PHE A 371 7.52 13.27 -21.39
N ASN A 372 7.20 13.67 -22.62
CA ASN A 372 7.67 13.04 -23.85
C ASN A 372 8.83 13.79 -24.53
N GLY A 373 9.19 14.98 -24.02
CA GLY A 373 10.31 15.76 -24.57
C GLY A 373 11.70 15.27 -24.12
N ASP A 374 12.76 15.80 -24.72
CA ASP A 374 14.12 15.57 -24.30
C ASP A 374 14.45 16.40 -23.04
N ASP A 375 14.93 15.75 -21.96
CA ASP A 375 15.16 16.39 -20.65
C ASP A 375 16.22 17.50 -20.70
N GLY A 376 17.18 17.37 -21.59
CA GLY A 376 18.29 18.32 -21.73
C GLY A 376 18.04 19.45 -22.74
N VAL A 377 16.97 19.37 -23.53
CA VAL A 377 16.72 20.33 -24.61
C VAL A 377 15.64 21.32 -24.22
N LEU A 378 16.04 22.56 -24.01
CA LEU A 378 15.11 23.70 -23.89
C LEU A 378 14.94 24.36 -25.26
N LEU A 379 13.80 24.97 -25.48
CA LEU A 379 13.54 25.74 -26.68
C LEU A 379 14.55 26.89 -26.75
N SER A 380 15.38 26.89 -27.78
CA SER A 380 16.19 28.05 -28.16
C SER A 380 15.26 29.16 -28.72
N ASP A 381 15.74 30.36 -28.69
CA ASP A 381 14.98 31.48 -29.24
C ASP A 381 14.68 31.25 -30.73
N ILE A 382 13.40 31.33 -31.08
CA ILE A 382 12.93 31.31 -32.48
C ILE A 382 12.41 32.69 -32.79
N GLU A 383 13.16 33.43 -33.58
CA GLU A 383 12.69 34.71 -34.11
C GLU A 383 11.55 34.46 -35.09
N ILE A 384 10.42 35.16 -34.88
CA ILE A 384 9.31 35.09 -35.81
C ILE A 384 9.61 36.07 -36.93
N PRO A 385 9.67 35.60 -38.20
CA PRO A 385 9.93 36.49 -39.32
C PRO A 385 8.85 37.57 -39.42
N ARG A 386 9.19 38.67 -40.04
CA ARG A 386 8.21 39.70 -40.36
C ARG A 386 7.15 39.08 -41.27
N LEU A 387 5.89 39.31 -40.92
CA LEU A 387 4.75 38.82 -41.70
C LEU A 387 4.10 40.00 -42.43
N GLU A 388 3.70 39.80 -43.68
CA GLU A 388 2.95 40.78 -44.46
C GLU A 388 1.88 40.09 -45.31
N VAL A 389 0.68 40.66 -45.33
CA VAL A 389 -0.44 40.19 -46.15
C VAL A 389 -0.16 40.60 -47.57
N ASP A 390 -0.35 39.68 -48.52
CA ASP A 390 -0.17 39.89 -49.97
C ASP A 390 1.24 40.32 -50.42
N SER A 391 2.27 40.15 -49.61
CA SER A 391 3.66 40.43 -49.94
C SER A 391 4.34 39.24 -50.66
N LYS A 392 5.22 39.55 -51.63
CA LYS A 392 6.09 38.55 -52.24
C LYS A 392 7.39 38.32 -51.46
N GLU A 393 7.75 39.24 -50.58
CA GLU A 393 9.00 39.20 -49.80
C GLU A 393 8.82 38.54 -48.43
N PHE A 394 7.63 38.68 -47.84
CA PHE A 394 7.33 38.17 -46.48
C PHE A 394 6.13 37.23 -46.49
N PRO A 395 6.21 36.11 -45.76
CA PRO A 395 5.11 35.16 -45.66
C PRO A 395 3.93 35.77 -44.85
N ALA A 396 2.71 35.43 -45.24
CA ALA A 396 1.51 35.74 -44.43
C ALA A 396 1.27 34.70 -43.31
N GLU A 397 1.87 33.54 -43.42
CA GLU A 397 1.75 32.45 -42.45
C GLU A 397 3.09 31.72 -42.27
N VAL A 398 3.37 31.29 -41.01
CA VAL A 398 4.54 30.47 -40.67
C VAL A 398 4.18 29.47 -39.58
N ASN A 399 4.75 28.28 -39.68
CA ASN A 399 4.55 27.17 -38.75
C ASN A 399 5.87 26.68 -38.15
N PHE A 400 5.83 26.33 -36.85
CA PHE A 400 6.97 25.75 -36.13
C PHE A 400 6.57 24.42 -35.47
N GLU A 401 7.28 23.35 -35.82
CA GLU A 401 7.14 22.07 -35.16
C GLU A 401 7.96 22.05 -33.85
N LEU A 402 7.30 21.80 -32.74
CA LEU A 402 7.88 22.00 -31.41
C LEU A 402 7.84 20.72 -30.53
N GLU A 403 7.31 19.61 -31.02
CA GLU A 403 7.10 18.37 -30.27
C GLU A 403 8.38 17.90 -29.55
N ARG A 404 9.53 17.98 -30.23
CA ARG A 404 10.84 17.55 -29.68
C ARG A 404 11.31 18.32 -28.44
N TYR A 405 10.79 19.53 -28.21
CA TYR A 405 11.19 20.38 -27.09
C TYR A 405 10.37 20.12 -25.82
N GLY A 406 9.34 19.29 -25.89
CA GLY A 406 8.49 18.95 -24.75
C GLY A 406 7.89 20.17 -24.05
N ILE A 407 7.41 21.12 -24.86
CA ILE A 407 6.82 22.37 -24.37
C ILE A 407 5.51 22.10 -23.67
N TYR A 408 5.41 22.52 -22.42
CA TYR A 408 4.23 22.32 -21.60
C TYR A 408 3.26 23.49 -21.65
N VAL A 409 1.97 23.18 -21.79
CA VAL A 409 0.85 24.12 -21.62
C VAL A 409 -0.22 23.47 -20.74
N GLN A 410 -1.11 24.27 -20.17
CA GLN A 410 -2.18 23.74 -19.33
C GLN A 410 -3.13 22.87 -20.18
N GLY A 411 -2.92 21.59 -20.19
CA GLY A 411 -3.74 20.62 -20.95
C GLY A 411 -2.95 19.64 -21.79
N GLY A 412 -1.61 19.77 -21.89
CA GLY A 412 -0.78 18.85 -22.62
C GLY A 412 0.55 19.42 -23.10
N PHE A 413 1.12 18.75 -24.08
CA PHE A 413 2.36 19.19 -24.73
C PHE A 413 2.05 19.78 -26.09
N VAL A 414 2.83 20.79 -26.50
CA VAL A 414 2.67 21.47 -27.78
C VAL A 414 3.33 20.65 -28.88
N LYS A 415 2.57 20.36 -29.94
CA LYS A 415 3.06 19.76 -31.17
C LYS A 415 3.59 20.83 -32.12
N SER A 416 2.77 21.85 -32.42
CA SER A 416 3.14 22.92 -33.31
C SER A 416 2.50 24.25 -32.95
N ILE A 417 3.11 25.35 -33.39
CA ILE A 417 2.54 26.70 -33.29
C ILE A 417 2.55 27.34 -34.68
N SER A 418 1.41 27.88 -35.08
CA SER A 418 1.25 28.61 -36.33
C SER A 418 0.96 30.10 -36.10
N PHE A 419 1.49 30.93 -36.94
CA PHE A 419 1.29 32.38 -36.98
C PHE A 419 0.73 32.74 -38.32
N LYS A 420 -0.42 33.46 -38.34
CA LYS A 420 -1.07 33.89 -39.56
C LYS A 420 -1.44 35.37 -39.44
N LEU A 421 -1.05 36.18 -40.42
CA LEU A 421 -1.40 37.59 -40.50
C LEU A 421 -2.59 37.78 -41.42
N GLU A 422 -3.61 38.46 -40.96
CA GLU A 422 -4.83 38.75 -41.70
C GLU A 422 -5.18 40.23 -41.60
N ASN A 423 -5.87 40.80 -42.64
CA ASN A 423 -6.48 42.08 -42.50
C ASN A 423 -7.67 41.99 -41.54
N PHE A 424 -7.80 42.97 -40.65
CA PHE A 424 -8.90 42.98 -39.68
C PHE A 424 -10.19 43.45 -40.38
N ASP A 425 -11.24 42.67 -40.25
CA ASP A 425 -12.61 43.01 -40.58
C ASP A 425 -13.45 42.96 -39.30
N GLU A 426 -14.25 44.01 -39.04
CA GLU A 426 -15.13 44.10 -37.86
C GLU A 426 -16.10 42.90 -37.74
N ASN A 427 -16.37 42.19 -38.84
CA ASN A 427 -17.19 40.97 -38.85
C ASN A 427 -16.39 39.67 -38.59
N SER A 428 -15.07 39.76 -38.42
CA SER A 428 -14.23 38.57 -38.15
C SER A 428 -14.48 38.02 -36.75
N GLU A 429 -14.80 36.73 -36.64
CA GLU A 429 -14.94 36.06 -35.34
C GLU A 429 -13.58 35.93 -34.67
N ILE A 430 -13.36 36.65 -33.56
CA ILE A 430 -12.18 36.52 -32.72
C ILE A 430 -12.33 35.23 -31.90
N SER A 431 -11.43 34.26 -32.09
CA SER A 431 -11.44 33.00 -31.35
C SER A 431 -11.28 33.24 -29.85
N LYS A 432 -12.18 32.66 -29.05
CA LYS A 432 -12.11 32.64 -27.57
C LYS A 432 -11.35 31.44 -27.02
N ASN A 433 -10.72 30.61 -27.88
CA ASN A 433 -9.97 29.43 -27.46
C ASN A 433 -8.69 29.85 -26.72
N ILE A 434 -8.32 29.11 -25.67
CA ILE A 434 -7.10 29.35 -24.90
C ILE A 434 -5.82 29.03 -25.69
N TYR A 435 -5.94 28.21 -26.75
CA TYR A 435 -4.87 27.82 -27.66
C TYR A 435 -4.87 28.57 -29.00
N THR A 436 -5.76 29.53 -29.16
CA THR A 436 -5.77 30.44 -30.31
C THR A 436 -5.96 31.85 -29.79
N LYS A 437 -5.01 32.73 -30.11
CA LYS A 437 -5.03 34.12 -29.69
C LYS A 437 -4.86 35.04 -30.89
N SER A 438 -5.55 36.16 -30.84
CA SER A 438 -5.49 37.20 -31.85
C SER A 438 -4.93 38.48 -31.23
N PHE A 439 -3.90 39.03 -31.86
CA PHE A 439 -3.20 40.24 -31.40
C PHE A 439 -3.27 41.34 -32.47
N ASP A 440 -3.31 42.58 -32.01
CA ASP A 440 -3.13 43.73 -32.88
C ASP A 440 -1.68 43.79 -33.37
N TYR A 441 -1.45 43.45 -34.63
CA TYR A 441 -0.11 43.40 -35.21
C TYR A 441 0.54 44.77 -35.31
N ASP A 442 -0.25 45.82 -35.46
CA ASP A 442 0.25 47.18 -35.61
C ASP A 442 0.77 47.77 -34.28
N LYS A 443 0.36 47.21 -33.14
CA LYS A 443 0.90 47.54 -31.80
C LYS A 443 2.22 46.87 -31.50
N ILE A 444 2.62 45.86 -32.27
CA ILE A 444 3.84 45.12 -32.06
C ILE A 444 5.00 45.91 -32.65
N SER A 445 5.73 46.64 -31.80
CA SER A 445 6.93 47.36 -32.18
C SER A 445 8.17 46.50 -31.92
N GLY A 446 8.96 46.22 -32.97
CA GLY A 446 10.17 45.37 -32.85
C GLY A 446 9.96 43.91 -33.26
N GLY A 447 10.89 43.07 -32.92
CA GLY A 447 10.84 41.64 -33.24
C GLY A 447 9.98 40.83 -32.28
N MET A 448 9.37 39.76 -32.79
CA MET A 448 8.69 38.77 -31.99
C MET A 448 9.58 37.52 -31.84
N CYS A 449 9.63 36.98 -30.63
CA CYS A 449 10.40 35.79 -30.37
C CYS A 449 9.56 34.75 -29.62
N LEU A 450 9.58 33.53 -30.14
CA LEU A 450 9.02 32.37 -29.46
C LEU A 450 10.16 31.72 -28.67
N ARG A 451 10.05 31.69 -27.35
CA ARG A 451 11.09 31.21 -26.46
C ARG A 451 10.55 30.71 -25.14
N THR A 452 11.38 30.04 -24.35
CA THR A 452 11.05 29.79 -22.95
C THR A 452 11.26 31.03 -22.09
N ARG A 453 10.75 31.00 -20.85
CA ARG A 453 10.82 32.14 -19.93
C ARG A 453 12.26 32.58 -19.63
N ARG A 454 12.44 33.86 -19.33
CA ARG A 454 13.69 34.44 -18.83
C ARG A 454 13.48 35.19 -17.51
N GLN A 455 14.57 35.42 -16.79
CA GLN A 455 14.53 36.26 -15.60
C GLN A 455 14.19 37.71 -16.01
N GLY A 456 13.23 38.33 -15.33
CA GLY A 456 12.76 39.66 -15.62
C GLY A 456 11.54 39.73 -16.55
N ASP A 457 11.09 38.61 -17.10
CA ASP A 457 9.88 38.52 -17.91
C ASP A 457 8.62 38.95 -17.15
N TYR A 458 7.76 39.72 -17.80
CA TYR A 458 6.51 40.20 -17.21
C TYR A 458 5.37 40.26 -18.24
N LEU A 459 4.15 40.26 -17.72
CA LEU A 459 2.91 40.46 -18.44
C LEU A 459 2.31 41.80 -18.04
N ILE A 460 1.63 42.51 -18.96
CA ILE A 460 0.76 43.66 -18.64
C ILE A 460 -0.63 43.10 -18.39
N ILE A 461 -1.17 43.33 -17.17
CA ILE A 461 -2.37 42.66 -16.69
C ILE A 461 -3.66 43.47 -16.78
N ASP A 462 -3.55 44.77 -17.00
CA ASP A 462 -4.69 45.70 -17.11
C ASP A 462 -4.35 46.90 -18.02
N GLU A 463 -5.38 47.72 -18.33
CA GLU A 463 -5.25 48.90 -19.17
C GLU A 463 -4.45 50.04 -18.53
N ALA A 464 -4.26 50.00 -17.19
CA ALA A 464 -3.41 50.95 -16.48
C ALA A 464 -1.91 50.62 -16.65
N GLY A 465 -1.58 49.50 -17.28
CA GLY A 465 -0.20 49.09 -17.56
C GLY A 465 0.52 48.42 -16.41
N HIS A 466 -0.20 47.91 -15.40
CA HIS A 466 0.43 47.18 -14.29
C HIS A 466 1.12 45.92 -14.77
N ARG A 467 2.36 45.74 -14.28
CA ARG A 467 3.21 44.60 -14.63
C ARG A 467 3.10 43.47 -13.61
N LYS A 468 2.92 42.27 -14.09
CA LYS A 468 2.96 41.06 -13.29
C LYS A 468 4.16 40.18 -13.71
N PRO A 469 5.11 39.88 -12.83
CA PRO A 469 6.21 38.96 -13.16
C PRO A 469 5.67 37.64 -13.69
N LEU A 470 6.24 37.13 -14.78
CA LEU A 470 5.82 35.86 -15.40
C LEU A 470 5.86 34.69 -14.39
N ARG A 471 6.91 34.64 -13.54
CA ARG A 471 7.01 33.65 -12.47
C ARG A 471 5.73 33.57 -11.62
N ASN A 472 5.19 34.70 -11.23
CA ASN A 472 3.97 34.73 -10.40
C ASN A 472 2.75 34.28 -11.20
N ALA A 473 2.64 34.66 -12.48
CA ALA A 473 1.57 34.17 -13.34
C ALA A 473 1.58 32.64 -13.52
N LEU A 474 2.77 32.02 -13.61
CA LEU A 474 2.92 30.57 -13.71
C LEU A 474 2.55 29.85 -12.39
N ILE A 475 2.85 30.48 -11.24
CA ILE A 475 2.45 29.95 -9.92
C ILE A 475 0.92 30.01 -9.79
N ASP A 476 0.30 31.13 -10.10
CA ASP A 476 -1.15 31.29 -10.03
C ASP A 476 -1.90 30.34 -10.98
N ALA A 477 -1.31 30.07 -12.15
CA ALA A 477 -1.81 29.08 -13.10
C ALA A 477 -1.53 27.62 -12.68
N LYS A 478 -0.91 27.41 -11.51
CA LYS A 478 -0.57 26.09 -10.96
C LYS A 478 0.29 25.23 -11.90
N ILE A 479 1.21 25.85 -12.64
CA ILE A 479 2.13 25.13 -13.50
C ILE A 479 3.14 24.37 -12.61
N PRO A 480 3.29 23.04 -12.75
CA PRO A 480 4.26 22.26 -11.97
C PRO A 480 5.68 22.77 -12.15
N LEU A 481 6.48 22.72 -11.05
CA LEU A 481 7.82 23.29 -11.02
C LEU A 481 8.70 22.89 -12.24
N PRO A 482 8.79 21.59 -12.62
CA PRO A 482 9.66 21.16 -13.72
C PRO A 482 9.24 21.70 -15.09
N PHE A 483 7.97 22.11 -15.23
CA PHE A 483 7.46 22.63 -16.50
C PHE A 483 7.51 24.15 -16.61
N ARG A 484 7.78 24.86 -15.50
CA ARG A 484 7.84 26.34 -15.55
C ARG A 484 8.93 26.88 -16.46
N GLU A 485 10.07 26.17 -16.53
CA GLU A 485 11.16 26.49 -17.46
C GLU A 485 10.86 26.12 -18.92
N ARG A 486 9.84 25.29 -19.14
CA ARG A 486 9.43 24.76 -20.44
C ARG A 486 8.17 25.44 -20.99
N VAL A 487 7.62 26.40 -20.24
CA VAL A 487 6.50 27.22 -20.75
C VAL A 487 7.00 28.11 -21.86
N VAL A 488 6.37 27.99 -23.02
CA VAL A 488 6.67 28.84 -24.16
C VAL A 488 5.97 30.18 -24.02
N THR A 489 6.68 31.20 -24.38
CA THR A 489 6.18 32.58 -24.45
C THR A 489 6.36 33.14 -25.85
N LEU A 490 5.36 33.84 -26.31
CA LEU A 490 5.51 34.81 -27.41
C LEU A 490 5.89 36.13 -26.76
N SER A 491 7.07 36.63 -27.05
CA SER A 491 7.65 37.77 -26.34
C SER A 491 8.23 38.81 -27.31
N ASN A 492 8.17 40.08 -26.87
CA ASN A 492 8.92 41.16 -27.43
C ASN A 492 9.85 41.67 -26.32
N ASP A 493 11.14 41.35 -26.40
CA ASP A 493 12.10 41.52 -25.33
C ASP A 493 11.62 40.87 -24.00
N SER A 494 11.56 41.62 -22.91
CA SER A 494 11.07 41.17 -21.60
C SER A 494 9.54 41.22 -21.45
N LEU A 495 8.83 41.85 -22.40
CA LEU A 495 7.38 41.85 -22.41
C LEU A 495 6.87 40.56 -23.02
N VAL A 496 6.22 39.76 -22.19
CA VAL A 496 5.52 38.56 -22.64
C VAL A 496 4.16 38.95 -23.19
N MET A 497 3.99 38.83 -24.48
CA MET A 497 2.71 39.06 -25.15
C MET A 497 1.70 37.98 -24.81
N TRP A 498 2.19 36.72 -24.80
CA TRP A 498 1.41 35.54 -24.45
C TRP A 498 2.27 34.49 -23.81
N ALA A 499 1.95 34.07 -22.57
CA ALA A 499 2.37 32.81 -22.01
C ALA A 499 1.38 31.75 -22.52
N VAL A 500 1.82 30.93 -23.45
CA VAL A 500 0.98 30.04 -24.27
C VAL A 500 0.08 29.15 -23.41
N GLY A 501 -1.22 29.17 -23.68
CA GLY A 501 -2.21 28.38 -22.90
C GLY A 501 -2.48 28.87 -21.48
N ILE A 502 -1.85 29.98 -21.05
CA ILE A 502 -1.92 30.47 -19.67
C ILE A 502 -2.57 31.84 -19.62
N ARG A 503 -1.88 32.86 -20.13
CA ARG A 503 -2.36 34.26 -20.08
C ARG A 503 -1.69 35.12 -21.15
N ASP A 504 -2.44 36.07 -21.71
CA ASP A 504 -1.98 37.12 -22.60
C ASP A 504 -1.85 38.47 -21.87
N SER A 505 -0.96 39.32 -22.37
CA SER A 505 -0.86 40.75 -22.00
C SER A 505 -1.98 41.56 -22.64
N VAL A 506 -2.54 42.49 -21.88
CA VAL A 506 -3.64 43.36 -22.35
C VAL A 506 -3.18 44.35 -23.42
N SER A 507 -1.90 44.73 -23.39
CA SER A 507 -1.34 45.78 -24.28
C SER A 507 -1.40 45.50 -25.78
N MET A 508 -1.54 44.23 -26.18
CA MET A 508 -1.55 43.79 -27.58
C MET A 508 -2.96 43.38 -28.04
N ARG A 509 -3.99 43.73 -27.29
CA ARG A 509 -5.38 43.39 -27.68
C ARG A 509 -5.87 44.19 -28.85
N ILE A 510 -6.73 43.58 -29.64
CA ILE A 510 -7.46 44.16 -30.73
C ILE A 510 -8.41 45.25 -30.20
N ASP A 511 -8.46 46.39 -30.87
CA ASP A 511 -9.40 47.49 -30.62
C ASP A 511 -9.97 48.05 -31.94
N GLU A 512 -10.74 49.12 -31.85
CA GLU A 512 -11.40 49.79 -32.98
C GLU A 512 -10.43 50.40 -34.03
N ASN A 513 -9.15 50.56 -33.69
CA ASN A 513 -8.12 51.11 -34.57
C ASN A 513 -7.27 50.02 -35.24
N THR A 514 -7.46 48.75 -34.89
CA THR A 514 -6.70 47.61 -35.41
C THR A 514 -6.95 47.44 -36.91
N LYS A 515 -5.89 47.36 -37.71
CA LYS A 515 -5.97 47.11 -39.15
C LYS A 515 -5.53 45.70 -39.53
N ARG A 516 -4.55 45.17 -38.84
CA ARG A 516 -3.99 43.84 -39.11
C ARG A 516 -3.99 43.02 -37.83
N VAL A 517 -4.41 41.77 -37.95
CA VAL A 517 -4.50 40.85 -36.83
C VAL A 517 -3.55 39.68 -37.02
N LEU A 518 -2.72 39.45 -36.02
CA LEU A 518 -1.89 38.26 -35.91
C LEU A 518 -2.68 37.19 -35.17
N VAL A 519 -3.05 36.14 -35.88
CA VAL A 519 -3.66 34.93 -35.28
C VAL A 519 -2.57 33.92 -34.98
N VAL A 520 -2.46 33.52 -33.71
CA VAL A 520 -1.51 32.51 -33.26
C VAL A 520 -2.28 31.30 -32.75
N SER A 521 -2.05 30.16 -33.36
CA SER A 521 -2.74 28.89 -33.01
C SER A 521 -1.77 27.83 -32.58
N VAL A 522 -2.14 27.09 -31.54
CA VAL A 522 -1.35 26.02 -30.93
C VAL A 522 -2.06 24.69 -31.13
N GLN A 523 -1.34 23.71 -31.65
CA GLN A 523 -1.78 22.33 -31.76
C GLN A 523 -1.10 21.53 -30.66
N LEU A 524 -1.90 20.76 -29.88
CA LEU A 524 -1.40 19.83 -28.87
C LEU A 524 -1.06 18.48 -29.49
N ALA A 525 -0.10 17.78 -28.85
CA ALA A 525 0.34 16.43 -29.23
C ALA A 525 -0.68 15.35 -28.83
#